data_63a8d435e744aefbf028677b185d4b9a
#
_entry.id   63a8d435e744aefbf028677b185d4b9a
#
_cell.length_a   1.000
_cell.length_b   1.000
_cell.length_c   1.000
_cell.angle_alpha   90.00
_cell.angle_beta   90.00
_cell.angle_gamma   90.00
#
_symmetry.space_group_name_H-M   'P 1'
#
loop_
_entity.id
_entity.type
_entity.pdbx_description
1 polymer ?
#
loop_
_entity_poly.entity_id
_entity_poly.type
_entity_poly.pdbx_seq_one_letter_code
_entity_poly.pdbx_strand_id
1 'polypeptide(L)'
;MSYNSNRPVLPLPVRRALMQLGSDLGLARRRRRISTQSMAERLQVSTATLRRLERGDPSLAMGTLAKALLVLNALERFSHLLDTGADDLGLQLMDEALPKRISRKSSSRGPETL
;
A
#
# COMPACT_ATOMS: atom_id res chain seq x y z
N MET A 1 -11.72 -14.29 23.42
CA MET A 1 -11.03 -13.65 22.37
C MET A 1 -10.83 -12.18 22.64
N SER A 2 -9.68 -11.77 22.52
CA SER A 2 -9.38 -10.39 22.81
C SER A 2 -9.67 -9.54 21.58
N TYR A 3 -10.56 -8.63 21.73
CA TYR A 3 -10.95 -7.78 20.66
C TYR A 3 -10.50 -6.35 20.96
N ASN A 4 -9.80 -5.76 20.03
CA ASN A 4 -9.34 -4.40 20.22
C ASN A 4 -10.39 -3.44 19.68
N SER A 5 -11.19 -2.91 20.58
CA SER A 5 -12.26 -2.04 20.16
C SER A 5 -11.77 -0.68 19.68
N ASN A 6 -10.49 -0.35 19.92
CA ASN A 6 -9.93 0.90 19.45
C ASN A 6 -9.47 0.86 18.02
N ARG A 7 -9.40 -0.34 17.46
CA ARG A 7 -8.95 -0.48 16.08
C ARG A 7 -10.08 -0.08 15.16
N PRO A 8 -9.84 0.85 14.25
CA PRO A 8 -10.90 1.26 13.33
C PRO A 8 -11.27 0.12 12.39
N VAL A 9 -12.53 0.10 12.02
CA VAL A 9 -13.01 -0.85 11.03
C VAL A 9 -12.80 -0.23 9.67
N LEU A 10 -12.13 -0.97 8.79
CA LEU A 10 -11.87 -0.46 7.45
C LEU A 10 -13.15 -0.50 6.61
N PRO A 11 -13.35 0.49 5.77
CA PRO A 11 -14.45 0.45 4.82
C PRO A 11 -14.37 -0.80 3.95
N LEU A 12 -15.51 -1.32 3.57
CA LEU A 12 -15.56 -2.53 2.77
C LEU A 12 -14.76 -2.44 1.47
N PRO A 13 -14.82 -1.34 0.72
CA PRO A 13 -14.02 -1.26 -0.50
C PRO A 13 -12.51 -1.39 -0.22
N VAL A 14 -12.05 -0.85 0.89
CA VAL A 14 -10.64 -0.95 1.25
C VAL A 14 -10.29 -2.40 1.56
N ARG A 15 -11.13 -3.07 2.34
CA ARG A 15 -10.88 -4.46 2.69
C ARG A 15 -10.86 -5.34 1.45
N ARG A 16 -11.80 -5.10 0.54
CA ARG A 16 -11.85 -5.88 -0.70
C ARG A 16 -10.62 -5.67 -1.55
N ALA A 17 -10.16 -4.43 -1.64
CA ALA A 17 -8.96 -4.13 -2.42
C ALA A 17 -7.73 -4.84 -1.85
N LEU A 18 -7.61 -4.85 -0.52
CA LEU A 18 -6.48 -5.50 0.12
C LEU A 18 -6.55 -7.01 -0.05
N MET A 19 -7.74 -7.59 0.05
CA MET A 19 -7.90 -9.03 -0.15
C MET A 19 -7.58 -9.41 -1.59
N GLN A 20 -7.99 -8.60 -2.54
CA GLN A 20 -7.69 -8.85 -3.93
C GLN A 20 -6.19 -8.77 -4.18
N LEU A 21 -5.54 -7.74 -3.64
CA LEU A 21 -4.10 -7.61 -3.80
C LEU A 21 -3.38 -8.79 -3.17
N GLY A 22 -3.78 -9.18 -1.97
CA GLY A 22 -3.16 -10.31 -1.30
C GLY A 22 -3.29 -11.59 -2.10
N SER A 23 -4.47 -11.83 -2.64
CA SER A 23 -4.72 -12.99 -3.49
C SER A 23 -3.83 -12.95 -4.73
N ASP A 24 -3.71 -11.78 -5.35
CA ASP A 24 -2.89 -11.63 -6.53
C ASP A 24 -1.41 -11.83 -6.22
N LEU A 25 -0.96 -11.39 -5.05
CA LEU A 25 0.43 -11.63 -4.63
C LEU A 25 0.69 -13.12 -4.51
N GLY A 26 -0.22 -13.85 -3.89
CA GLY A 26 -0.06 -15.29 -3.74
C GLY A 26 -0.04 -16.01 -5.08
N LEU A 27 -0.90 -15.59 -5.99
CA LEU A 27 -0.94 -16.18 -7.32
C LEU A 27 0.34 -15.88 -8.08
N ALA A 28 0.81 -14.65 -8.01
CA ALA A 28 2.05 -14.26 -8.70
C ALA A 28 3.24 -15.05 -8.16
N ARG A 29 3.27 -15.29 -6.86
CA ARG A 29 4.31 -16.10 -6.24
C ARG A 29 4.26 -17.53 -6.79
N ARG A 30 3.06 -18.12 -6.80
CA ARG A 30 2.91 -19.51 -7.28
C ARG A 30 3.25 -19.66 -8.76
N ARG A 31 2.90 -18.65 -9.55
CA ARG A 31 3.27 -18.68 -10.98
C ARG A 31 4.77 -18.71 -11.18
N ARG A 32 5.52 -18.12 -10.26
CA ARG A 32 6.98 -18.10 -10.32
C ARG A 32 7.59 -19.28 -9.59
N ARG A 33 6.76 -20.21 -9.12
CA ARG A 33 7.21 -21.41 -8.44
C ARG A 33 8.04 -21.10 -7.20
N ILE A 34 7.69 -20.04 -6.51
CA ILE A 34 8.36 -19.67 -5.27
C ILE A 34 7.53 -20.23 -4.12
N SER A 35 8.18 -21.04 -3.29
CA SER A 35 7.49 -21.63 -2.15
C SER A 35 7.19 -20.55 -1.10
N THR A 36 6.24 -20.86 -0.23
CA THR A 36 5.92 -19.97 0.89
C THR A 36 7.16 -19.70 1.73
N GLN A 37 7.91 -20.74 2.02
CA GLN A 37 9.10 -20.59 2.84
C GLN A 37 10.15 -19.71 2.16
N SER A 38 10.40 -19.96 0.89
CA SER A 38 11.39 -19.18 0.16
C SER A 38 10.97 -17.72 0.08
N MET A 39 9.70 -17.46 -0.17
CA MET A 39 9.23 -16.08 -0.23
C MET A 39 9.38 -15.39 1.12
N ALA A 40 9.01 -16.07 2.19
CA ALA A 40 9.13 -15.50 3.52
C ALA A 40 10.58 -15.15 3.84
N GLU A 41 11.50 -16.01 3.45
CA GLU A 41 12.91 -15.75 3.66
C GLU A 41 13.37 -14.51 2.89
N ARG A 42 12.93 -14.39 1.65
CA ARG A 42 13.29 -13.23 0.84
C ARG A 42 12.75 -11.94 1.43
N LEU A 43 11.57 -12.01 2.04
CA LEU A 43 10.97 -10.84 2.67
C LEU A 43 11.46 -10.63 4.09
N GLN A 44 12.22 -11.58 4.63
CA GLN A 44 12.71 -11.53 6.01
C GLN A 44 11.56 -11.47 7.00
N VAL A 45 10.54 -12.28 6.75
CA VAL A 45 9.39 -12.41 7.65
C VAL A 45 9.11 -13.88 7.87
N SER A 46 8.24 -14.17 8.83
CA SER A 46 7.80 -15.55 9.06
C SER A 46 6.82 -15.97 7.96
N THR A 47 6.67 -17.29 7.82
CA THR A 47 5.66 -17.78 6.89
C THR A 47 4.26 -17.36 7.32
N ALA A 48 4.04 -17.23 8.63
CA ALA A 48 2.75 -16.76 9.12
C ALA A 48 2.48 -15.34 8.65
N THR A 49 3.49 -14.48 8.69
CA THR A 49 3.34 -13.11 8.21
C THR A 49 3.08 -13.10 6.71
N LEU A 50 3.79 -13.94 5.96
CA LEU A 50 3.53 -14.02 4.53
C LEU A 50 2.10 -14.44 4.24
N ARG A 51 1.58 -15.43 4.99
CA ARG A 51 0.19 -15.85 4.80
C ARG A 51 -0.77 -14.72 5.09
N ARG A 52 -0.48 -13.92 6.12
CA ARG A 52 -1.31 -12.76 6.42
C ARG A 52 -1.29 -11.76 5.27
N LEU A 53 -0.11 -11.54 4.70
CA LEU A 53 0.00 -10.63 3.57
C LEU A 53 -0.85 -11.11 2.40
N GLU A 54 -0.80 -12.39 2.11
CA GLU A 54 -1.55 -12.95 0.99
C GLU A 54 -3.03 -13.05 1.26
N ARG A 55 -3.45 -12.85 2.49
CA ARG A 55 -4.87 -12.71 2.82
C ARG A 55 -5.34 -11.26 2.85
N GLY A 56 -4.42 -10.32 2.63
CA GLY A 56 -4.79 -8.92 2.62
C GLY A 56 -4.90 -8.30 3.99
N ASP A 57 -4.14 -8.79 4.96
CA ASP A 57 -4.19 -8.28 6.32
C ASP A 57 -3.75 -6.81 6.34
N PRO A 58 -4.63 -5.90 6.75
CA PRO A 58 -4.30 -4.48 6.69
C PRO A 58 -3.29 -4.02 7.74
N SER A 59 -2.96 -4.85 8.71
CA SER A 59 -2.07 -4.44 9.79
C SER A 59 -0.61 -4.60 9.44
N LEU A 60 -0.29 -5.12 8.27
CA LEU A 60 1.09 -5.33 7.90
C LEU A 60 1.74 -4.03 7.44
N ALA A 61 3.05 -3.96 7.64
CA ALA A 61 3.79 -2.77 7.23
C ALA A 61 3.83 -2.63 5.72
N MET A 62 3.76 -1.40 5.26
CA MET A 62 3.88 -1.13 3.84
C MET A 62 5.21 -1.62 3.29
N GLY A 63 6.26 -1.58 4.11
CA GLY A 63 7.56 -2.06 3.67
C GLY A 63 7.56 -3.53 3.33
N THR A 64 6.78 -4.32 4.06
CA THR A 64 6.67 -5.74 3.74
C THR A 64 5.99 -5.93 2.39
N LEU A 65 4.93 -5.19 2.15
CA LEU A 65 4.25 -5.23 0.86
C LEU A 65 5.20 -4.81 -0.26
N ALA A 66 5.93 -3.73 -0.06
CA ALA A 66 6.84 -3.24 -1.10
C ALA A 66 7.93 -4.25 -1.41
N LYS A 67 8.46 -4.93 -0.38
CA LYS A 67 9.44 -5.99 -0.62
C LYS A 67 8.86 -7.13 -1.44
N ALA A 68 7.62 -7.51 -1.14
CA ALA A 68 6.97 -8.56 -1.93
C ALA A 68 6.84 -8.14 -3.39
N LEU A 69 6.45 -6.90 -3.62
CA LEU A 69 6.32 -6.42 -4.98
C LEU A 69 7.66 -6.36 -5.70
N LEU A 70 8.73 -6.04 -4.96
CA LEU A 70 10.06 -6.08 -5.54
C LEU A 70 10.43 -7.48 -6.01
N VAL A 71 10.18 -8.48 -5.16
CA VAL A 71 10.48 -9.87 -5.53
C VAL A 71 9.67 -10.29 -6.75
N LEU A 72 8.44 -9.83 -6.84
CA LEU A 72 7.55 -10.20 -7.93
C LEU A 72 7.69 -9.29 -9.15
N ASN A 73 8.66 -8.38 -9.12
CA ASN A 73 8.95 -7.49 -10.24
C ASN A 73 7.76 -6.56 -10.56
N ALA A 74 7.11 -6.09 -9.51
CA ALA A 74 5.96 -5.21 -9.65
C ALA A 74 6.10 -3.92 -8.86
N LEU A 75 7.30 -3.66 -8.33
CA LEU A 75 7.48 -2.49 -7.47
C LEU A 75 7.31 -1.20 -8.25
N GLU A 76 7.73 -1.17 -9.49
CA GLU A 76 7.64 0.05 -10.26
C GLU A 76 6.18 0.47 -10.47
N ARG A 77 5.32 -0.50 -10.77
CA ARG A 77 3.89 -0.19 -10.89
C ARG A 77 3.33 0.36 -9.59
N PHE A 78 3.80 -0.17 -8.49
CA PHE A 78 3.35 0.30 -7.18
C PHE A 78 3.77 1.75 -6.97
N SER A 79 5.00 2.10 -7.36
CA SER A 79 5.49 3.46 -7.16
C SER A 79 4.80 4.47 -8.06
N HIS A 80 4.06 4.00 -9.06
CA HIS A 80 3.39 4.88 -10.00
C HIS A 80 1.87 4.82 -9.91
N LEU A 81 1.36 4.33 -8.78
CA LEU A 81 -0.09 4.17 -8.65
C LEU A 81 -0.87 5.45 -8.87
N LEU A 82 -0.35 6.56 -8.41
CA LEU A 82 -1.01 7.84 -8.55
C LEU A 82 -0.35 8.72 -9.60
N ASP A 83 0.54 8.13 -10.37
CA ASP A 83 1.17 8.85 -11.45
C ASP A 83 0.16 9.03 -12.57
N THR A 84 -0.04 10.23 -12.99
CA THR A 84 -0.95 10.50 -14.09
C THR A 84 -0.40 9.92 -15.39
N GLY A 85 0.87 9.55 -15.39
CA GLY A 85 1.47 8.84 -16.49
C GLY A 85 1.43 9.55 -17.79
N ALA A 86 0.26 9.61 -18.36
CA ALA A 86 0.04 10.33 -19.59
C ALA A 86 -0.20 11.80 -19.33
N ASP A 87 0.25 12.24 -18.19
CA ASP A 87 0.04 13.59 -17.78
C ASP A 87 0.57 14.55 -18.82
N ASP A 88 -0.25 15.48 -19.16
CA ASP A 88 0.19 16.46 -20.10
C ASP A 88 0.78 17.64 -19.34
N LEU A 89 1.30 18.56 -20.12
CA LEU A 89 1.94 19.73 -19.57
C LEU A 89 1.01 20.53 -18.68
N GLY A 90 -0.27 20.51 -19.00
CA GLY A 90 -1.23 21.26 -18.23
C GLY A 90 -1.32 20.77 -16.80
N LEU A 91 -1.39 19.45 -16.61
CA LEU A 91 -1.45 18.90 -15.28
C LEU A 91 -0.16 19.15 -14.51
N GLN A 92 0.98 19.06 -15.20
CA GLN A 92 2.24 19.34 -14.54
C GLN A 92 2.31 20.78 -14.06
N LEU A 93 1.84 21.70 -14.86
CA LEU A 93 1.82 23.09 -14.46
C LEU A 93 0.89 23.32 -13.28
N MET A 94 -0.22 22.63 -13.26
CA MET A 94 -1.12 22.71 -12.10
C MET A 94 -0.44 22.20 -10.85
N ASP A 95 0.27 21.10 -10.97
CA ASP A 95 0.99 20.55 -9.82
C ASP A 95 2.06 21.50 -9.31
N GLU A 96 2.78 22.13 -10.23
CA GLU A 96 3.80 23.08 -9.84
C GLU A 96 3.23 24.30 -9.14
N ALA A 97 1.99 24.61 -9.41
CA ALA A 97 1.33 25.73 -8.78
C ALA A 97 0.75 25.39 -7.41
N LEU A 98 0.76 24.11 -7.04
CA LEU A 98 0.21 23.71 -5.76
C LEU A 98 1.16 24.11 -4.63
N PRO A 99 0.60 24.51 -3.49
CA PRO A 99 1.46 24.78 -2.34
C PRO A 99 2.00 23.47 -1.80
N LYS A 100 3.21 23.53 -1.31
CA LYS A 100 3.82 22.35 -0.69
C LYS A 100 3.03 21.86 0.50
N ARG A 101 2.37 22.77 1.18
CA ARG A 101 1.59 22.42 2.36
C ARG A 101 0.26 23.13 2.24
N ILE A 102 -0.79 22.36 2.39
CA ILE A 102 -2.13 22.92 2.36
C ILE A 102 -2.57 23.12 3.80
N SER A 103 -2.84 24.37 4.16
CA SER A 103 -3.30 24.70 5.50
C SER A 103 -4.79 24.50 5.53
N ARG A 104 -5.26 23.96 6.64
CA ARG A 104 -6.68 23.94 6.88
C ARG A 104 -7.16 25.37 6.96
N LYS A 105 -8.21 25.69 6.27
CA LYS A 105 -8.76 27.01 6.38
C LYS A 105 -9.35 27.18 7.75
N SER A 106 -8.75 28.05 8.52
CA SER A 106 -9.23 28.32 9.85
C SER A 106 -9.49 29.77 9.96
N SER A 107 -10.63 30.09 10.52
CA SER A 107 -11.00 31.49 10.64
C SER A 107 -10.25 32.19 11.72
N SER A 108 -9.77 31.49 12.71
CA SER A 108 -9.37 32.18 13.92
C SER A 108 -7.93 31.97 14.29
N ARG A 109 -7.22 31.16 13.58
CA ARG A 109 -5.86 30.93 13.94
C ARG A 109 -4.97 31.14 12.79
N GLY A 110 -3.75 31.33 13.11
CA GLY A 110 -2.79 31.38 12.07
C GLY A 110 -2.73 30.08 11.29
N PRO A 111 -1.80 29.98 10.39
CA PRO A 111 -1.71 28.79 9.55
C PRO A 111 -1.68 27.53 10.36
N GLU A 112 -2.47 26.58 9.94
CA GLU A 112 -2.44 25.28 10.54
C GLU A 112 -1.37 24.50 9.87
N THR A 113 -0.49 23.97 10.66
CA THR A 113 0.52 23.09 10.11
C THR A 113 0.23 21.70 10.62
N LEU A 114 0.32 20.79 9.76
CA LEU A 114 0.06 19.40 10.09
C LEU A 114 1.34 18.66 10.37
#